data_84721e389845dc7a89fdc511ddd526df
#
_entry.id   84721e389845dc7a89fdc511ddd526df
#
_cell.length_a   1.000
_cell.length_b   1.000
_cell.length_c   1.000
_cell.angle_alpha   90.00
_cell.angle_beta   90.00
_cell.angle_gamma   90.00
#
_symmetry.space_group_name_H-M   'P 1'
#
loop_
_entity.id
_entity.type
_entity.pdbx_description
1 polymer ?
#
loop_
_entity_poly.entity_id
_entity_poly.type
_entity_poly.pdbx_seq_one_letter_code
_entity_poly.pdbx_strand_id
1 'polypeptide(L)'
;MNRVRVLLLNAALGPLDYRVPDGMPAEPGSIVMAPLGPRKVPGVVWEAESFPVEEIDPKKLRPLLELREVPPLRAPLRRLIEWTAAYYFASPASVLRMVLSSGAAFADNRPISEYRLNGSIPDRMTAQREQALEKLIDVQGTITELAQKAGVSVAVIRGLEKLGVFDREEISPFAITADPTPNFGTVDLSQDQSDVSDILIEAVRSSEFKPFLLDGVTGSGKTEVYFEAVAEALRQDKQVLVLLPEIALTEPFLNRFEARFGAEPLAWHSGMKQSERKKNWRALAEGNARVIVGARSALFLPYANLGLIIVDEAHETSFKQEDGVRYHARDVAVMRGLYEQIPIILASATPAIESRHQVEQGNYELLELPARFGGATMPDIEALDLTADVPERGSWLAPTLVHALEENLEKREQSLLFLNRRGFAPLTLCRTCGHRIDCPNCTAWMVEHRLTRRLACHHCGHVMPIPEKCPECGDEDSLVACGPGVERICDEVKMLFPAARTAIVTSDTIWSPQRAADFVDQMEAGVIDIVVGTQLVTKGYHFPNLTLVGVVDADIGLEGGDLRAAERSFQQIAQVAGRAGRAEKPGRVYVQTRMPNAPVIQALIK
;
A
#
# COMPACT_ATOMS: atom_id res chain seq x y z
N MET A 1 33.04 -14.81 -32.29
CA MET A 1 31.58 -14.53 -32.40
C MET A 1 31.06 -14.38 -30.98
N ASN A 2 30.53 -13.22 -30.62
CA ASN A 2 29.96 -13.00 -29.28
C ASN A 2 28.59 -13.65 -29.19
N ARG A 3 28.48 -14.67 -28.34
CA ARG A 3 27.21 -15.34 -27.96
C ARG A 3 26.71 -14.73 -26.65
N VAL A 4 25.43 -14.44 -26.60
CA VAL A 4 24.75 -14.02 -25.37
C VAL A 4 23.48 -14.84 -25.13
N ARG A 5 23.14 -14.98 -23.91
CA ARG A 5 21.90 -15.63 -23.46
C ARG A 5 20.84 -14.57 -23.18
N VAL A 6 19.63 -14.77 -23.65
CA VAL A 6 18.54 -13.80 -23.50
C VAL A 6 17.32 -14.46 -22.84
N LEU A 7 16.88 -13.91 -21.73
CA LEU A 7 15.60 -14.24 -21.12
C LEU A 7 14.50 -13.44 -21.84
N LEU A 8 13.71 -14.13 -22.66
CA LEU A 8 12.62 -13.52 -23.40
C LEU A 8 11.37 -13.31 -22.50
N LEU A 9 10.53 -12.32 -22.82
CA LEU A 9 9.23 -12.12 -22.15
C LEU A 9 8.19 -13.18 -22.55
N ASN A 10 8.59 -14.43 -22.50
CA ASN A 10 7.74 -15.60 -22.79
C ASN A 10 7.86 -16.61 -21.65
N ALA A 11 6.79 -16.74 -20.87
CA ALA A 11 6.76 -17.58 -19.66
C ALA A 11 6.94 -19.09 -19.92
N ALA A 12 6.69 -19.54 -21.15
CA ALA A 12 6.84 -20.93 -21.54
C ALA A 12 8.28 -21.33 -21.93
N LEU A 13 9.19 -20.36 -22.04
CA LEU A 13 10.56 -20.58 -22.51
C LEU A 13 11.56 -20.20 -21.42
N GLY A 14 12.62 -21.00 -21.31
CA GLY A 14 13.85 -20.61 -20.63
C GLY A 14 14.64 -19.59 -21.47
N PRO A 15 15.81 -19.15 -20.97
CA PRO A 15 16.70 -18.30 -21.75
C PRO A 15 17.20 -19.00 -23.03
N LEU A 16 17.26 -18.22 -24.11
CA LEU A 16 17.74 -18.70 -25.42
C LEU A 16 19.05 -18.00 -25.81
N ASP A 17 19.85 -18.69 -26.59
CA ASP A 17 21.12 -18.17 -27.04
C ASP A 17 21.00 -17.44 -28.39
N TYR A 18 21.69 -16.29 -28.49
CA TYR A 18 21.68 -15.43 -29.66
C TYR A 18 23.11 -14.99 -29.99
N ARG A 19 23.34 -14.66 -31.26
CA ARG A 19 24.57 -14.01 -31.72
C ARG A 19 24.42 -12.49 -31.54
N VAL A 20 25.43 -11.86 -30.99
CA VAL A 20 25.53 -10.39 -30.93
C VAL A 20 26.06 -9.88 -32.26
N PRO A 21 25.36 -8.99 -32.97
CA PRO A 21 25.89 -8.31 -34.15
C PRO A 21 27.14 -7.48 -33.83
N ASP A 22 28.07 -7.36 -34.81
CA ASP A 22 29.26 -6.55 -34.64
C ASP A 22 28.87 -5.07 -34.32
N GLY A 23 29.52 -4.49 -33.31
CA GLY A 23 29.27 -3.12 -32.88
C GLY A 23 28.06 -2.94 -31.92
N MET A 24 27.33 -4.00 -31.58
CA MET A 24 26.25 -3.91 -30.59
C MET A 24 26.80 -4.19 -29.17
N PRO A 25 26.77 -3.22 -28.22
CA PRO A 25 27.29 -3.41 -26.86
C PRO A 25 26.24 -4.12 -25.98
N ALA A 26 25.99 -5.40 -26.25
CA ALA A 26 25.02 -6.19 -25.46
C ALA A 26 25.71 -6.84 -24.27
N GLU A 27 25.52 -6.26 -23.09
CA GLU A 27 26.01 -6.74 -21.80
C GLU A 27 24.88 -7.33 -20.95
N PRO A 28 25.18 -8.11 -19.89
CA PRO A 28 24.15 -8.60 -18.98
C PRO A 28 23.28 -7.47 -18.40
N GLY A 29 21.95 -7.63 -18.52
CA GLY A 29 20.96 -6.61 -18.19
C GLY A 29 20.48 -5.77 -19.35
N SER A 30 21.17 -5.75 -20.49
CA SER A 30 20.74 -5.03 -21.69
C SER A 30 19.39 -5.51 -22.18
N ILE A 31 18.49 -4.56 -22.46
CA ILE A 31 17.15 -4.84 -22.99
C ILE A 31 17.23 -4.89 -24.52
N VAL A 32 16.80 -6.00 -25.09
CA VAL A 32 16.98 -6.29 -26.52
C VAL A 32 15.69 -6.76 -27.17
N MET A 33 15.63 -6.62 -28.50
CA MET A 33 14.63 -7.30 -29.33
C MET A 33 15.29 -8.50 -30.00
N ALA A 34 14.72 -9.69 -29.81
CA ALA A 34 15.24 -10.94 -30.33
C ALA A 34 14.23 -11.64 -31.25
N PRO A 35 14.68 -12.38 -32.28
CA PRO A 35 13.77 -13.13 -33.14
C PRO A 35 13.37 -14.45 -32.47
N LEU A 36 12.04 -14.69 -32.41
CA LEU A 36 11.48 -15.97 -31.98
C LEU A 36 10.52 -16.48 -33.05
N GLY A 37 10.99 -17.42 -33.89
CA GLY A 37 10.29 -17.79 -35.12
C GLY A 37 10.15 -16.57 -36.05
N PRO A 38 8.94 -16.24 -36.52
CA PRO A 38 8.70 -15.04 -37.35
C PRO A 38 8.48 -13.77 -36.51
N ARG A 39 8.43 -13.87 -35.20
CA ARG A 39 8.08 -12.75 -34.29
C ARG A 39 9.33 -12.10 -33.73
N LYS A 40 9.24 -10.79 -33.48
CA LYS A 40 10.20 -10.05 -32.67
C LYS A 40 9.69 -10.03 -31.23
N VAL A 41 10.48 -10.50 -30.29
CA VAL A 41 10.09 -10.60 -28.88
C VAL A 41 11.09 -9.82 -28.03
N PRO A 42 10.65 -9.00 -27.07
CA PRO A 42 11.54 -8.34 -26.14
C PRO A 42 12.12 -9.34 -25.14
N GLY A 43 13.36 -9.07 -24.72
CA GLY A 43 14.06 -9.85 -23.72
C GLY A 43 15.17 -9.05 -23.06
N VAL A 44 15.84 -9.68 -22.13
CA VAL A 44 16.98 -9.11 -21.40
C VAL A 44 18.15 -10.07 -21.52
N VAL A 45 19.33 -9.53 -21.81
CA VAL A 45 20.58 -10.30 -21.80
C VAL A 45 20.86 -10.77 -20.38
N TRP A 46 21.08 -12.08 -20.23
CA TRP A 46 21.25 -12.73 -18.93
C TRP A 46 22.66 -13.26 -18.74
N GLU A 47 23.06 -13.50 -17.49
CA GLU A 47 24.33 -14.15 -17.18
C GLU A 47 24.35 -15.57 -17.77
N ALA A 48 25.47 -15.94 -18.39
CA ALA A 48 25.63 -17.27 -18.98
C ALA A 48 25.66 -18.38 -17.92
N GLU A 49 26.05 -18.03 -16.68
CA GLU A 49 26.24 -18.96 -15.57
C GLU A 49 24.96 -19.36 -14.85
N SER A 50 23.90 -18.54 -14.98
CA SER A 50 22.62 -18.77 -14.27
C SER A 50 21.85 -19.99 -14.79
N PHE A 51 22.22 -20.54 -15.95
CA PHE A 51 21.52 -21.66 -16.58
C PHE A 51 22.50 -22.62 -17.23
N PRO A 52 22.18 -23.92 -17.35
CA PRO A 52 23.05 -24.91 -18.02
C PRO A 52 23.44 -24.47 -19.44
N VAL A 53 24.72 -24.57 -19.77
CA VAL A 53 25.22 -24.22 -21.09
C VAL A 53 25.12 -25.44 -21.99
N GLU A 54 24.24 -25.37 -23.00
CA GLU A 54 24.22 -26.35 -24.08
C GLU A 54 25.23 -25.95 -25.20
N GLU A 55 25.95 -26.91 -25.75
CA GLU A 55 26.74 -26.69 -26.95
C GLU A 55 25.82 -26.50 -28.15
N ILE A 56 25.74 -25.28 -28.66
CA ILE A 56 24.93 -24.93 -29.84
C ILE A 56 25.86 -24.63 -31.00
N ASP A 57 25.61 -25.22 -32.16
CA ASP A 57 26.32 -24.90 -33.41
C ASP A 57 26.18 -23.37 -33.68
N PRO A 58 27.30 -22.62 -33.77
CA PRO A 58 27.29 -21.18 -34.03
C PRO A 58 26.48 -20.75 -35.26
N LYS A 59 26.32 -21.62 -36.25
CA LYS A 59 25.55 -21.36 -37.47
C LYS A 59 24.04 -21.33 -37.21
N LYS A 60 23.57 -21.93 -36.12
CA LYS A 60 22.14 -21.94 -35.71
C LYS A 60 21.76 -20.72 -34.88
N LEU A 61 22.71 -19.96 -34.37
CA LEU A 61 22.47 -18.77 -33.57
C LEU A 61 21.91 -17.63 -34.43
N ARG A 62 20.69 -17.23 -34.15
CA ARG A 62 20.09 -16.06 -34.79
C ARG A 62 20.68 -14.77 -34.19
N PRO A 63 20.87 -13.70 -35.01
CA PRO A 63 21.34 -12.41 -34.48
C PRO A 63 20.26 -11.71 -33.66
N LEU A 64 20.69 -10.95 -32.65
CA LEU A 64 19.83 -9.94 -32.02
C LEU A 64 19.40 -8.90 -33.04
N LEU A 65 18.20 -8.36 -32.89
CA LEU A 65 17.62 -7.42 -33.85
C LEU A 65 17.90 -5.96 -33.47
N GLU A 66 17.81 -5.65 -32.19
CA GLU A 66 17.87 -4.27 -31.68
C GLU A 66 18.29 -4.27 -30.22
N LEU A 67 19.13 -3.33 -29.84
CA LEU A 67 19.43 -2.96 -28.46
C LEU A 67 18.61 -1.71 -28.10
N ARG A 68 17.94 -1.73 -26.96
CA ARG A 68 17.15 -0.58 -26.49
C ARG A 68 18.04 0.42 -25.77
N GLU A 69 17.84 1.70 -26.06
CA GLU A 69 18.56 2.81 -25.44
C GLU A 69 17.98 3.13 -24.05
N VAL A 70 18.20 2.21 -23.13
CA VAL A 70 17.83 2.32 -21.71
C VAL A 70 18.94 1.74 -20.86
N PRO A 71 19.13 2.20 -19.62
CA PRO A 71 20.10 1.58 -18.73
C PRO A 71 19.84 0.08 -18.58
N PRO A 72 20.89 -0.75 -18.56
CA PRO A 72 20.75 -2.19 -18.35
C PRO A 72 20.22 -2.48 -16.94
N LEU A 73 19.43 -3.53 -16.82
CA LEU A 73 18.96 -3.99 -15.50
C LEU A 73 20.18 -4.41 -14.66
N ARG A 74 20.36 -3.80 -13.50
CA ARG A 74 21.49 -4.06 -12.60
C ARG A 74 21.47 -5.50 -12.08
N ALA A 75 22.65 -6.02 -11.75
CA ALA A 75 22.82 -7.38 -11.23
C ALA A 75 21.94 -7.69 -9.99
N PRO A 76 21.80 -6.79 -8.99
CA PRO A 76 20.91 -7.02 -7.85
C PRO A 76 19.47 -7.30 -8.26
N LEU A 77 18.93 -6.56 -9.23
CA LEU A 77 17.57 -6.78 -9.72
C LEU A 77 17.44 -8.11 -10.48
N ARG A 78 18.45 -8.50 -11.29
CA ARG A 78 18.43 -9.79 -11.98
C ARG A 78 18.46 -10.96 -10.99
N ARG A 79 19.31 -10.89 -9.95
CA ARG A 79 19.32 -11.87 -8.84
C ARG A 79 17.99 -11.94 -8.12
N LEU A 80 17.34 -10.79 -7.87
CA LEU A 80 16.01 -10.76 -7.27
C LEU A 80 14.97 -11.48 -8.13
N ILE A 81 15.02 -11.29 -9.46
CA ILE A 81 14.12 -11.97 -10.41
C ILE A 81 14.32 -13.50 -10.31
N GLU A 82 15.57 -13.96 -10.31
CA GLU A 82 15.90 -15.40 -10.20
C GLU A 82 15.42 -15.98 -8.86
N TRP A 83 15.74 -15.30 -7.76
CA TRP A 83 15.32 -15.74 -6.44
C TRP A 83 13.79 -15.77 -6.32
N THR A 84 13.11 -14.72 -6.77
CA THR A 84 11.63 -14.66 -6.71
C THR A 84 11.01 -15.79 -7.53
N ALA A 85 11.54 -16.04 -8.72
CA ALA A 85 11.05 -17.12 -9.57
C ALA A 85 11.27 -18.50 -8.91
N ALA A 86 12.45 -18.76 -8.36
CA ALA A 86 12.78 -20.02 -7.70
C ALA A 86 11.97 -20.23 -6.41
N TYR A 87 11.93 -19.22 -5.54
CA TYR A 87 11.30 -19.32 -4.23
C TYR A 87 9.77 -19.46 -4.33
N TYR A 88 9.13 -18.76 -5.26
CA TYR A 88 7.67 -18.78 -5.43
C TYR A 88 7.20 -19.67 -6.60
N PHE A 89 8.07 -20.52 -7.13
CA PHE A 89 7.76 -21.47 -8.21
C PHE A 89 7.13 -20.80 -9.45
N ALA A 90 7.64 -19.64 -9.82
CA ALA A 90 7.23 -18.89 -11.01
C ALA A 90 8.29 -19.00 -12.12
N SER A 91 7.92 -18.74 -13.38
CA SER A 91 8.96 -18.63 -14.42
C SER A 91 9.70 -17.30 -14.30
N PRO A 92 11.05 -17.26 -14.50
CA PRO A 92 11.82 -16.01 -14.49
C PRO A 92 11.27 -14.97 -15.47
N ALA A 93 10.77 -15.40 -16.62
CA ALA A 93 10.15 -14.52 -17.61
C ALA A 93 8.84 -13.87 -17.10
N SER A 94 8.08 -14.55 -16.23
CA SER A 94 6.89 -13.96 -15.60
C SER A 94 7.26 -12.87 -14.60
N VAL A 95 8.33 -13.06 -13.82
CA VAL A 95 8.85 -12.04 -12.91
C VAL A 95 9.46 -10.88 -13.70
N LEU A 96 10.26 -11.16 -14.76
CA LEU A 96 10.82 -10.13 -15.65
C LEU A 96 9.71 -9.27 -16.29
N ARG A 97 8.57 -9.87 -16.63
CA ARG A 97 7.42 -9.12 -17.15
C ARG A 97 6.91 -8.07 -16.17
N MET A 98 7.00 -8.32 -14.85
CA MET A 98 6.61 -7.32 -13.84
C MET A 98 7.55 -6.11 -13.88
N VAL A 99 8.84 -6.31 -14.08
CA VAL A 99 9.87 -5.25 -14.22
C VAL A 99 9.58 -4.38 -15.45
N LEU A 100 9.21 -4.98 -16.57
CA LEU A 100 9.01 -4.30 -17.85
C LEU A 100 7.53 -3.97 -18.15
N SER A 101 6.64 -4.11 -17.18
CA SER A 101 5.18 -3.98 -17.34
C SER A 101 4.72 -2.61 -17.83
N SER A 102 5.46 -1.54 -17.53
CA SER A 102 5.12 -0.18 -17.99
C SER A 102 5.30 -0.01 -19.50
N GLY A 103 6.10 -0.87 -20.15
CA GLY A 103 6.50 -0.71 -21.55
C GLY A 103 7.44 0.47 -21.81
N ALA A 104 7.94 1.12 -20.76
CA ALA A 104 8.84 2.29 -20.85
C ALA A 104 10.17 1.96 -21.54
N ALA A 105 10.68 0.76 -21.32
CA ALA A 105 11.90 0.26 -21.97
C ALA A 105 11.81 0.21 -23.51
N PHE A 106 10.59 0.22 -24.06
CA PHE A 106 10.31 0.15 -25.49
C PHE A 106 9.74 1.46 -26.05
N ALA A 107 9.61 2.50 -25.22
CA ALA A 107 9.12 3.81 -25.63
C ALA A 107 10.23 4.58 -26.37
N ASP A 108 9.82 5.42 -27.34
CA ASP A 108 10.73 6.35 -28.00
C ASP A 108 11.27 7.38 -27.01
N ASN A 109 12.57 7.66 -27.13
CA ASN A 109 13.28 8.66 -26.32
C ASN A 109 13.46 9.98 -27.09
N ARG A 110 12.48 10.38 -27.91
CA ARG A 110 12.56 11.63 -28.66
C ARG A 110 12.41 12.80 -27.70
N PRO A 111 13.34 13.77 -27.68
CA PRO A 111 13.22 14.96 -26.85
C PRO A 111 11.91 15.66 -27.12
N ILE A 112 11.31 16.20 -26.07
CA ILE A 112 10.16 17.09 -26.16
C ILE A 112 10.64 18.53 -25.96
N SER A 113 9.98 19.47 -26.66
CA SER A 113 10.29 20.88 -26.46
C SER A 113 9.44 21.44 -25.35
N GLU A 114 10.07 21.98 -24.33
CA GLU A 114 9.46 22.84 -23.33
C GLU A 114 9.74 24.31 -23.62
N TYR A 115 8.84 25.15 -23.18
CA TYR A 115 8.82 26.57 -23.48
C TYR A 115 8.64 27.36 -22.18
N ARG A 116 9.43 28.44 -22.02
CA ARG A 116 9.33 29.38 -20.92
C ARG A 116 9.29 30.80 -21.49
N LEU A 117 8.50 31.70 -20.88
CA LEU A 117 8.47 33.11 -21.30
C LEU A 117 9.87 33.74 -21.11
N ASN A 118 10.35 34.42 -22.15
CA ASN A 118 11.63 35.13 -22.15
C ASN A 118 11.50 36.64 -21.86
N GLY A 119 10.29 37.09 -21.50
CA GLY A 119 9.99 38.51 -21.22
C GLY A 119 9.74 39.39 -22.42
N SER A 120 9.81 38.85 -23.64
CA SER A 120 9.49 39.62 -24.86
C SER A 120 7.99 39.85 -25.00
N ILE A 121 7.60 41.06 -25.37
CA ILE A 121 6.18 41.44 -25.61
C ILE A 121 5.94 41.55 -27.12
N PRO A 122 4.95 40.85 -27.66
CA PRO A 122 4.66 40.93 -29.10
C PRO A 122 3.99 42.26 -29.49
N ASP A 123 4.32 42.78 -30.68
CA ASP A 123 3.76 44.03 -31.20
C ASP A 123 2.23 44.05 -31.31
N ARG A 124 1.63 42.87 -31.43
CA ARG A 124 0.18 42.72 -31.59
C ARG A 124 -0.38 41.88 -30.43
N MET A 125 -1.05 42.57 -29.51
CA MET A 125 -1.74 41.95 -28.38
C MET A 125 -3.21 41.68 -28.70
N THR A 126 -3.69 40.52 -28.23
CA THR A 126 -5.11 40.17 -28.17
C THR A 126 -5.45 39.79 -26.74
N ALA A 127 -6.69 39.91 -26.32
CA ALA A 127 -7.10 39.56 -24.95
C ALA A 127 -6.67 38.14 -24.53
N GLN A 128 -6.69 37.14 -25.44
CA GLN A 128 -6.22 35.77 -25.15
C GLN A 128 -4.69 35.67 -25.01
N ARG A 129 -3.94 36.51 -25.76
CA ARG A 129 -2.47 36.54 -25.63
C ARG A 129 -2.06 37.21 -24.31
N GLU A 130 -2.73 38.31 -23.95
CA GLU A 130 -2.50 39.01 -22.67
C GLU A 130 -2.78 38.08 -21.50
N GLN A 131 -3.92 37.39 -21.48
CA GLN A 131 -4.27 36.38 -20.51
C GLN A 131 -3.21 35.25 -20.41
N ALA A 132 -2.69 34.81 -21.58
CA ALA A 132 -1.68 33.78 -21.60
C ALA A 132 -0.35 34.25 -20.98
N LEU A 133 0.11 35.47 -21.32
CA LEU A 133 1.34 36.02 -20.78
C LEU A 133 1.27 36.24 -19.26
N GLU A 134 0.16 36.75 -18.76
CA GLU A 134 -0.05 36.94 -17.31
C GLU A 134 0.00 35.63 -16.53
N LYS A 135 -0.68 34.57 -17.05
CA LYS A 135 -0.78 33.30 -16.34
C LYS A 135 0.44 32.40 -16.49
N LEU A 136 1.32 32.70 -17.43
CA LEU A 136 2.50 31.88 -17.73
C LEU A 136 3.80 32.49 -17.18
N ILE A 137 3.74 33.54 -16.36
CA ILE A 137 4.89 34.08 -15.65
C ILE A 137 5.49 32.94 -14.79
N ASP A 138 6.77 32.67 -14.98
CA ASP A 138 7.54 31.59 -14.30
C ASP A 138 6.99 30.16 -14.52
N VAL A 139 6.18 29.97 -15.57
CA VAL A 139 5.67 28.65 -15.94
C VAL A 139 6.46 28.10 -17.11
N GLN A 140 6.99 26.89 -16.95
CA GLN A 140 7.62 26.08 -18.01
C GLN A 140 6.71 24.89 -18.37
N GLY A 141 6.74 24.46 -19.60
CA GLY A 141 6.00 23.29 -20.07
C GLY A 141 5.89 23.18 -21.58
N THR A 142 5.29 22.10 -22.05
CA THR A 142 4.98 21.90 -23.46
C THR A 142 3.90 22.90 -23.94
N ILE A 143 3.80 23.13 -25.23
CA ILE A 143 2.76 24.01 -25.82
C ILE A 143 1.35 23.62 -25.34
N THR A 144 1.09 22.32 -25.19
CA THR A 144 -0.23 21.82 -24.76
C THR A 144 -0.49 22.13 -23.28
N GLU A 145 0.50 21.93 -22.42
CA GLU A 145 0.41 22.21 -20.98
C GLU A 145 0.28 23.72 -20.72
N LEU A 146 1.07 24.54 -21.43
CA LEU A 146 0.96 25.98 -21.35
C LEU A 146 -0.43 26.49 -21.78
N ALA A 147 -0.99 25.92 -22.85
CA ALA A 147 -2.34 26.26 -23.30
C ALA A 147 -3.40 25.92 -22.22
N GLN A 148 -3.28 24.77 -21.59
CA GLN A 148 -4.17 24.33 -20.51
C GLN A 148 -4.04 25.24 -19.27
N LYS A 149 -2.83 25.54 -18.82
CA LYS A 149 -2.56 26.40 -17.65
C LYS A 149 -3.04 27.84 -17.88
N ALA A 150 -2.84 28.35 -19.08
CA ALA A 150 -3.30 29.69 -19.45
C ALA A 150 -4.83 29.75 -19.69
N GLY A 151 -5.49 28.62 -19.91
CA GLY A 151 -6.91 28.58 -20.28
C GLY A 151 -7.18 29.13 -21.68
N VAL A 152 -6.25 28.93 -22.62
CA VAL A 152 -6.34 29.36 -24.02
C VAL A 152 -6.17 28.17 -24.97
N SER A 153 -6.46 28.38 -26.25
CA SER A 153 -6.25 27.33 -27.25
C SER A 153 -4.75 27.14 -27.57
N VAL A 154 -4.37 25.91 -27.96
CA VAL A 154 -3.01 25.57 -28.41
C VAL A 154 -2.54 26.51 -29.56
N ALA A 155 -3.45 26.97 -30.40
CA ALA A 155 -3.14 27.89 -31.50
C ALA A 155 -2.64 29.27 -31.01
N VAL A 156 -3.11 29.74 -29.85
CA VAL A 156 -2.66 31.00 -29.24
C VAL A 156 -1.20 30.86 -28.78
N ILE A 157 -0.85 29.76 -28.05
CA ILE A 157 0.51 29.52 -27.60
C ILE A 157 1.46 29.31 -28.77
N ARG A 158 1.09 28.55 -29.81
CA ARG A 158 1.89 28.43 -31.05
C ARG A 158 2.06 29.76 -31.77
N GLY A 159 1.04 30.65 -31.69
CA GLY A 159 1.16 31.99 -32.21
C GLY A 159 2.17 32.86 -31.46
N LEU A 160 2.24 32.73 -30.15
CA LEU A 160 3.24 33.39 -29.29
C LEU A 160 4.65 32.80 -29.52
N GLU A 161 4.76 31.48 -29.67
CA GLU A 161 6.05 30.80 -30.02
C GLU A 161 6.63 31.38 -31.31
N LYS A 162 5.82 31.50 -32.38
CA LYS A 162 6.27 32.05 -33.66
C LYS A 162 6.69 33.52 -33.57
N LEU A 163 6.25 34.24 -32.56
CA LEU A 163 6.61 35.63 -32.31
C LEU A 163 7.87 35.74 -31.42
N GLY A 164 8.49 34.62 -31.06
CA GLY A 164 9.72 34.59 -30.28
C GLY A 164 9.55 34.98 -28.81
N VAL A 165 8.37 34.78 -28.25
CA VAL A 165 8.04 35.15 -26.85
C VAL A 165 8.51 34.10 -25.86
N PHE A 166 8.87 32.91 -26.35
CA PHE A 166 9.34 31.79 -25.54
C PHE A 166 10.78 31.42 -25.87
N ASP A 167 11.53 31.12 -24.85
CA ASP A 167 12.73 30.30 -24.98
C ASP A 167 12.31 28.82 -25.07
N ARG A 168 12.98 28.10 -25.97
CA ARG A 168 12.72 26.68 -26.22
C ARG A 168 13.88 25.87 -25.67
N GLU A 169 13.55 24.88 -24.85
CA GLU A 169 14.49 23.88 -24.34
C GLU A 169 14.06 22.48 -24.76
N GLU A 170 15.02 21.68 -25.24
CA GLU A 170 14.75 20.27 -25.53
C GLU A 170 15.08 19.44 -24.30
N ILE A 171 14.06 18.83 -23.72
CA ILE A 171 14.19 18.00 -22.52
C ILE A 171 13.83 16.53 -22.83
N SER A 172 14.33 15.63 -21.98
CA SER A 172 13.86 14.24 -22.02
C SER A 172 12.36 14.18 -21.74
N PRO A 173 11.58 13.38 -22.48
CA PRO A 173 10.14 13.19 -22.23
C PRO A 173 9.89 12.54 -20.86
N PHE A 174 10.95 12.12 -20.17
CA PHE A 174 10.94 11.47 -18.87
C PHE A 174 11.55 12.35 -17.77
N ALA A 175 11.86 13.61 -18.05
CA ALA A 175 12.40 14.56 -17.07
C ALA A 175 11.40 14.74 -15.90
N ILE A 176 11.95 14.87 -14.68
CA ILE A 176 11.20 15.16 -13.45
C ILE A 176 11.47 16.60 -13.07
N THR A 177 10.42 17.33 -12.78
CA THR A 177 10.48 18.79 -12.55
C THR A 177 10.70 19.18 -11.09
N ALA A 178 10.46 18.27 -10.15
CA ALA A 178 10.62 18.54 -8.72
C ALA A 178 11.39 17.39 -8.05
N ASP A 179 12.43 17.72 -7.29
CA ASP A 179 13.28 16.76 -6.58
C ASP A 179 13.21 16.99 -5.08
N PRO A 180 12.92 15.96 -4.27
CA PRO A 180 12.88 16.06 -2.81
C PRO A 180 14.20 16.54 -2.23
N THR A 181 14.14 17.52 -1.31
CA THR A 181 15.30 18.15 -0.69
C THR A 181 15.43 17.70 0.77
N PRO A 182 16.56 17.12 1.21
CA PRO A 182 16.70 16.54 2.54
C PRO A 182 16.56 17.55 3.69
N ASN A 183 16.83 18.83 3.44
CA ASN A 183 16.85 19.87 4.46
C ASN A 183 15.73 20.91 4.30
N PHE A 184 14.65 20.61 3.59
CA PHE A 184 13.55 21.54 3.34
C PHE A 184 12.76 21.85 4.62
N GLY A 185 12.30 20.84 5.33
CA GLY A 185 11.62 20.97 6.61
C GLY A 185 12.31 20.17 7.71
N THR A 186 12.04 20.51 8.96
CA THR A 186 12.50 19.78 10.14
C THR A 186 11.31 19.46 11.04
N VAL A 187 11.40 18.36 11.79
CA VAL A 187 10.41 17.97 12.79
C VAL A 187 11.13 17.82 14.12
N ASP A 188 10.54 18.31 15.19
CA ASP A 188 11.04 18.10 16.54
C ASP A 188 10.74 16.66 16.96
N LEU A 189 11.78 15.86 17.14
CA LEU A 189 11.69 14.48 17.60
C LEU A 189 11.79 14.41 19.13
N SER A 190 11.06 13.48 19.73
CA SER A 190 11.30 13.11 21.13
C SER A 190 12.64 12.40 21.28
N GLN A 191 13.13 12.23 22.52
CA GLN A 191 14.41 11.56 22.75
C GLN A 191 14.41 10.14 22.17
N ASP A 192 13.38 9.35 22.44
CA ASP A 192 13.25 7.98 21.92
C ASP A 192 13.24 7.95 20.38
N GLN A 193 12.55 8.91 19.75
CA GLN A 193 12.52 9.04 18.30
C GLN A 193 13.88 9.43 17.73
N SER A 194 14.61 10.33 18.40
CA SER A 194 15.96 10.75 18.00
C SER A 194 16.94 9.59 18.09
N ASP A 195 16.93 8.87 19.21
CA ASP A 195 17.82 7.72 19.42
C ASP A 195 17.62 6.64 18.34
N VAL A 196 16.37 6.34 18.00
CA VAL A 196 16.04 5.40 16.92
C VAL A 196 16.43 5.95 15.55
N SER A 197 16.19 7.23 15.30
CA SER A 197 16.59 7.89 14.04
C SER A 197 18.10 7.85 13.83
N ASP A 198 18.89 8.08 14.87
CA ASP A 198 20.36 8.06 14.79
C ASP A 198 20.88 6.67 14.38
N ILE A 199 20.28 5.59 14.89
CA ILE A 199 20.61 4.23 14.48
C ILE A 199 20.30 4.00 12.99
N LEU A 200 19.14 4.45 12.52
CA LEU A 200 18.74 4.32 11.12
C LEU A 200 19.60 5.16 10.18
N ILE A 201 19.95 6.38 10.59
CA ILE A 201 20.86 7.27 9.85
C ILE A 201 22.24 6.59 9.69
N GLU A 202 22.79 6.03 10.77
CA GLU A 202 24.08 5.35 10.71
C GLU A 202 24.03 4.09 9.81
N ALA A 203 22.93 3.36 9.84
CA ALA A 203 22.73 2.23 8.93
C ALA A 203 22.71 2.64 7.46
N VAL A 204 22.10 3.78 7.13
CA VAL A 204 22.14 4.34 5.77
C VAL A 204 23.56 4.76 5.39
N ARG A 205 24.33 5.34 6.32
CA ARG A 205 25.72 5.76 6.12
C ARG A 205 26.66 4.59 5.87
N SER A 206 26.50 3.51 6.62
CA SER A 206 27.36 2.34 6.46
C SER A 206 27.15 1.63 5.11
N SER A 207 25.97 1.79 4.49
CA SER A 207 25.61 1.13 3.23
C SER A 207 25.80 -0.39 3.32
N GLU A 208 25.41 -0.99 4.44
CA GLU A 208 25.44 -2.43 4.68
C GLU A 208 24.02 -3.00 4.73
N PHE A 209 23.88 -4.27 4.35
CA PHE A 209 22.60 -4.95 4.52
C PHE A 209 22.28 -5.13 6.00
N LYS A 210 21.24 -4.44 6.45
CA LYS A 210 20.75 -4.56 7.82
C LYS A 210 19.22 -4.39 7.84
N PRO A 211 18.47 -5.44 8.14
CA PRO A 211 17.03 -5.33 8.30
C PRO A 211 16.65 -4.92 9.73
N PHE A 212 15.79 -3.92 9.84
CA PHE A 212 15.24 -3.42 11.09
C PHE A 212 13.74 -3.72 11.17
N LEU A 213 13.28 -4.11 12.35
CA LEU A 213 11.88 -4.06 12.72
C LEU A 213 11.63 -2.82 13.58
N LEU A 214 11.03 -1.78 12.99
CA LEU A 214 10.61 -0.59 13.73
C LEU A 214 9.21 -0.83 14.29
N ASP A 215 9.16 -1.28 15.54
CA ASP A 215 7.94 -1.55 16.29
C ASP A 215 7.57 -0.32 17.12
N GLY A 216 6.46 0.26 16.83
CA GLY A 216 6.01 1.45 17.54
C GLY A 216 4.49 1.52 17.60
N VAL A 217 3.97 1.87 18.76
CA VAL A 217 2.52 2.02 18.95
C VAL A 217 1.90 2.97 17.92
N THR A 218 0.61 2.86 17.69
CA THR A 218 -0.10 3.76 16.78
C THR A 218 0.02 5.21 17.28
N GLY A 219 0.58 6.10 16.44
CA GLY A 219 0.82 7.50 16.83
C GLY A 219 2.18 7.74 17.49
N SER A 220 3.10 6.78 17.49
CA SER A 220 4.47 6.95 18.01
C SER A 220 5.40 7.78 17.10
N GLY A 221 4.95 8.18 15.91
CA GLY A 221 5.76 8.97 14.98
C GLY A 221 6.75 8.16 14.14
N LYS A 222 6.52 6.88 13.92
CA LYS A 222 7.36 6.02 13.04
C LYS A 222 7.71 6.68 11.71
N THR A 223 6.74 7.37 11.11
CA THR A 223 6.92 8.06 9.82
C THR A 223 8.00 9.14 9.92
N GLU A 224 7.95 9.97 10.94
CA GLU A 224 8.94 11.04 11.16
C GLU A 224 10.34 10.44 11.40
N VAL A 225 10.40 9.35 12.15
CA VAL A 225 11.67 8.65 12.44
C VAL A 225 12.29 8.10 11.15
N TYR A 226 11.55 7.39 10.32
CA TYR A 226 12.14 6.87 9.09
C TYR A 226 12.33 7.97 8.00
N PHE A 227 11.65 9.11 8.08
CA PHE A 227 11.93 10.25 7.20
C PHE A 227 13.35 10.83 7.43
N GLU A 228 13.90 10.73 8.62
CA GLU A 228 15.29 11.10 8.86
C GLU A 228 16.27 10.17 8.12
N ALA A 229 15.98 8.86 8.06
CA ALA A 229 16.74 7.93 7.23
C ALA A 229 16.58 8.21 5.73
N VAL A 230 15.38 8.63 5.28
CA VAL A 230 15.16 9.12 3.91
C VAL A 230 16.02 10.36 3.63
N ALA A 231 16.02 11.32 4.53
CA ALA A 231 16.82 12.54 4.40
C ALA A 231 18.32 12.21 4.26
N GLU A 232 18.83 11.26 5.05
CA GLU A 232 20.21 10.83 4.95
C GLU A 232 20.53 10.14 3.63
N ALA A 233 19.64 9.25 3.14
CA ALA A 233 19.80 8.63 1.83
C ALA A 233 19.83 9.67 0.70
N LEU A 234 19.00 10.70 0.79
CA LEU A 234 19.00 11.82 -0.16
C LEU A 234 20.29 12.65 -0.10
N ARG A 235 20.90 12.86 1.09
CA ARG A 235 22.22 13.54 1.23
C ARG A 235 23.34 12.75 0.56
N GLN A 236 23.21 11.43 0.51
CA GLN A 236 24.16 10.53 -0.17
C GLN A 236 23.84 10.31 -1.65
N ASP A 237 22.92 11.06 -2.21
CA ASP A 237 22.48 10.93 -3.60
C ASP A 237 21.96 9.51 -3.96
N LYS A 238 21.31 8.85 -2.99
CA LYS A 238 20.72 7.53 -3.13
C LYS A 238 19.22 7.63 -3.44
N GLN A 239 18.72 6.59 -4.10
CA GLN A 239 17.29 6.43 -4.32
C GLN A 239 16.66 5.69 -3.15
N VAL A 240 15.41 6.05 -2.83
CA VAL A 240 14.64 5.47 -1.73
C VAL A 240 13.34 4.86 -2.26
N LEU A 241 13.03 3.66 -1.78
CA LEU A 241 11.74 3.03 -1.97
C LEU A 241 10.96 3.01 -0.65
N VAL A 242 9.79 3.63 -0.64
CA VAL A 242 8.81 3.48 0.45
C VAL A 242 7.64 2.65 -0.06
N LEU A 243 7.46 1.48 0.51
CA LEU A 243 6.30 0.63 0.24
C LEU A 243 5.18 0.95 1.21
N LEU A 244 4.02 1.28 0.67
CA LEU A 244 2.79 1.47 1.42
C LEU A 244 1.73 0.46 0.95
N PRO A 245 0.78 0.04 1.80
CA PRO A 245 -0.44 -0.60 1.33
C PRO A 245 -1.16 0.30 0.31
N GLU A 246 -1.76 -0.28 -0.75
CA GLU A 246 -2.38 0.51 -1.84
C GLU A 246 -3.34 1.60 -1.35
N ILE A 247 -4.04 1.34 -0.24
CA ILE A 247 -4.98 2.28 0.38
C ILE A 247 -4.26 3.40 1.17
N ALA A 248 -3.00 3.20 1.56
CA ALA A 248 -2.21 4.17 2.32
C ALA A 248 -1.42 5.15 1.44
N LEU A 249 -1.44 4.98 0.11
CA LEU A 249 -0.99 5.98 -0.88
C LEU A 249 -2.01 7.14 -0.96
N THR A 250 -2.32 7.73 0.20
CA THR A 250 -3.34 8.76 0.35
C THR A 250 -2.71 10.14 0.47
N GLU A 251 -3.49 11.17 0.16
CA GLU A 251 -3.10 12.57 0.31
C GLU A 251 -2.39 12.88 1.65
N PRO A 252 -2.83 12.36 2.82
CA PRO A 252 -2.15 12.66 4.08
C PRO A 252 -0.68 12.26 4.13
N PHE A 253 -0.31 11.12 3.52
CA PHE A 253 1.11 10.73 3.45
C PHE A 253 1.88 11.61 2.48
N LEU A 254 1.32 11.88 1.31
CA LEU A 254 1.95 12.72 0.28
C LEU A 254 2.16 14.14 0.79
N ASN A 255 1.14 14.74 1.42
CA ASN A 255 1.23 16.09 2.02
C ASN A 255 2.29 16.16 3.13
N ARG A 256 2.37 15.12 3.97
CA ARG A 256 3.41 15.04 5.01
C ARG A 256 4.80 14.92 4.40
N PHE A 257 4.95 14.12 3.35
CA PHE A 257 6.20 13.99 2.62
C PHE A 257 6.60 15.31 1.96
N GLU A 258 5.68 15.97 1.27
CA GLU A 258 5.91 17.27 0.63
C GLU A 258 6.28 18.36 1.67
N ALA A 259 5.60 18.42 2.80
CA ALA A 259 5.92 19.33 3.90
C ALA A 259 7.34 19.10 4.43
N ARG A 260 7.83 17.84 4.48
CA ARG A 260 9.16 17.49 4.96
C ARG A 260 10.25 17.72 3.93
N PHE A 261 9.99 17.46 2.64
CA PHE A 261 11.01 17.41 1.58
C PHE A 261 10.83 18.46 0.47
N GLY A 262 9.77 19.26 0.49
CA GLY A 262 9.52 20.36 -0.46
C GLY A 262 9.05 19.92 -1.85
N ALA A 263 8.84 18.62 -2.06
CA ALA A 263 8.32 18.06 -3.30
C ALA A 263 7.58 16.75 -3.04
N GLU A 264 6.61 16.44 -3.87
CA GLU A 264 5.94 15.14 -3.84
C GLU A 264 6.88 14.00 -4.28
N PRO A 265 6.81 12.82 -3.66
CA PRO A 265 7.51 11.65 -4.14
C PRO A 265 6.86 11.11 -5.40
N LEU A 266 7.60 10.37 -6.23
CA LEU A 266 6.97 9.68 -7.35
C LEU A 266 6.08 8.53 -6.86
N ALA A 267 4.83 8.53 -7.28
CA ALA A 267 3.90 7.45 -6.98
C ALA A 267 4.07 6.25 -7.94
N TRP A 268 3.83 5.01 -7.41
CA TRP A 268 3.77 3.80 -8.21
C TRP A 268 2.67 2.85 -7.73
N HIS A 269 1.52 2.85 -8.42
CA HIS A 269 0.37 2.01 -8.09
C HIS A 269 -0.44 1.61 -9.33
N SER A 270 -1.41 0.71 -9.15
CA SER A 270 -2.25 0.16 -10.23
C SER A 270 -3.13 1.20 -10.94
N GLY A 271 -3.60 2.22 -10.21
CA GLY A 271 -4.48 3.28 -10.72
C GLY A 271 -3.80 4.36 -11.58
N MET A 272 -2.47 4.32 -11.73
CA MET A 272 -1.75 5.33 -12.54
C MET A 272 -2.00 5.17 -14.04
N LYS A 273 -2.01 6.30 -14.76
CA LYS A 273 -2.03 6.31 -16.22
C LYS A 273 -0.76 5.67 -16.78
N GLN A 274 -0.89 4.99 -17.93
CA GLN A 274 0.24 4.32 -18.56
C GLN A 274 1.38 5.28 -18.96
N SER A 275 1.06 6.52 -19.33
CA SER A 275 2.06 7.56 -19.63
C SER A 275 2.90 7.92 -18.40
N GLU A 276 2.27 8.12 -17.25
CA GLU A 276 2.94 8.41 -15.98
C GLU A 276 3.82 7.24 -15.53
N ARG A 277 3.29 6.01 -15.63
CA ARG A 277 4.08 4.81 -15.33
C ARG A 277 5.34 4.70 -16.21
N LYS A 278 5.24 5.04 -17.50
CA LYS A 278 6.40 5.09 -18.41
C LYS A 278 7.40 6.15 -17.96
N LYS A 279 6.93 7.36 -17.68
CA LYS A 279 7.75 8.48 -17.20
C LYS A 279 8.51 8.09 -15.93
N ASN A 280 7.79 7.61 -14.91
CA ASN A 280 8.37 7.27 -13.62
C ASN A 280 9.36 6.11 -13.71
N TRP A 281 9.07 5.08 -14.52
CA TRP A 281 9.98 3.96 -14.74
C TRP A 281 11.31 4.41 -15.36
N ARG A 282 11.25 5.27 -16.40
CA ARG A 282 12.46 5.79 -17.07
C ARG A 282 13.26 6.72 -16.17
N ALA A 283 12.60 7.65 -15.52
CA ALA A 283 13.23 8.57 -14.59
C ALA A 283 13.97 7.82 -13.47
N LEU A 284 13.37 6.73 -12.98
CA LEU A 284 13.99 5.89 -11.97
C LEU A 284 15.20 5.11 -12.51
N ALA A 285 15.07 4.50 -13.70
CA ALA A 285 16.14 3.75 -14.34
C ALA A 285 17.36 4.63 -14.71
N GLU A 286 17.12 5.89 -15.04
CA GLU A 286 18.14 6.89 -15.38
C GLU A 286 18.70 7.63 -14.15
N GLY A 287 18.19 7.37 -12.94
CA GLY A 287 18.63 8.02 -11.70
C GLY A 287 18.05 9.41 -11.47
N ASN A 288 17.13 9.87 -12.31
CA ASN A 288 16.50 11.19 -12.23
C ASN A 288 15.40 11.28 -11.17
N ALA A 289 14.91 10.14 -10.67
CA ALA A 289 13.93 10.05 -9.60
C ALA A 289 14.59 9.57 -8.31
N ARG A 290 14.43 10.30 -7.21
CA ARG A 290 15.14 9.99 -5.96
C ARG A 290 14.28 9.26 -4.94
N VAL A 291 12.98 9.56 -4.85
CA VAL A 291 12.06 8.87 -3.93
C VAL A 291 10.85 8.33 -4.68
N ILE A 292 10.60 7.05 -4.51
CA ILE A 292 9.41 6.37 -5.00
C ILE A 292 8.58 5.92 -3.79
N VAL A 293 7.30 6.27 -3.81
CA VAL A 293 6.30 5.74 -2.88
C VAL A 293 5.35 4.86 -3.66
N GLY A 294 5.22 3.61 -3.27
CA GLY A 294 4.44 2.71 -4.09
C GLY A 294 3.89 1.47 -3.41
N ALA A 295 3.01 0.78 -4.15
CA ALA A 295 2.52 -0.53 -3.79
C ALA A 295 3.59 -1.62 -4.07
N ARG A 296 3.29 -2.85 -3.69
CA ARG A 296 4.17 -4.03 -3.79
C ARG A 296 4.93 -4.19 -5.12
N SER A 297 4.35 -3.76 -6.24
CA SER A 297 5.00 -3.86 -7.56
C SER A 297 6.19 -2.90 -7.76
N ALA A 298 6.32 -1.87 -6.93
CA ALA A 298 7.46 -0.95 -6.95
C ALA A 298 8.79 -1.65 -6.59
N LEU A 299 8.73 -2.79 -5.90
CA LEU A 299 9.89 -3.63 -5.61
C LEU A 299 10.65 -4.11 -6.86
N PHE A 300 10.00 -4.22 -7.98
CA PHE A 300 10.58 -4.73 -9.22
C PHE A 300 11.01 -3.62 -10.19
N LEU A 301 10.97 -2.35 -9.77
CA LEU A 301 11.45 -1.25 -10.59
C LEU A 301 12.99 -1.23 -10.72
N PRO A 302 13.53 -0.74 -11.85
CA PRO A 302 14.97 -0.74 -12.11
C PRO A 302 15.65 0.49 -11.52
N TYR A 303 15.85 0.50 -10.21
CA TYR A 303 16.57 1.58 -9.53
C TYR A 303 18.01 1.67 -10.00
N ALA A 304 18.48 2.87 -10.32
CA ALA A 304 19.86 3.14 -10.70
C ALA A 304 20.82 3.07 -9.51
N ASN A 305 20.40 3.60 -8.35
CA ASN A 305 21.23 3.69 -7.14
C ASN A 305 20.36 3.59 -5.86
N LEU A 306 19.67 2.45 -5.67
CA LEU A 306 18.85 2.23 -4.47
C LEU A 306 19.73 2.21 -3.21
N GLY A 307 19.36 2.96 -2.17
CA GLY A 307 20.10 3.06 -0.91
C GLY A 307 19.27 2.76 0.35
N LEU A 308 17.94 2.74 0.24
CA LEU A 308 17.06 2.47 1.36
C LEU A 308 15.73 1.89 0.88
N ILE A 309 15.23 0.88 1.60
CA ILE A 309 13.87 0.36 1.43
C ILE A 309 13.13 0.48 2.76
N ILE A 310 11.93 1.06 2.72
CA ILE A 310 11.02 1.15 3.85
C ILE A 310 9.75 0.38 3.47
N VAL A 311 9.27 -0.46 4.37
CA VAL A 311 7.97 -1.13 4.27
C VAL A 311 7.13 -0.66 5.43
N ASP A 312 6.27 0.31 5.21
CA ASP A 312 5.38 0.81 6.25
C ASP A 312 4.12 -0.05 6.34
N GLU A 313 3.56 -0.15 7.53
CA GLU A 313 2.49 -1.10 7.87
C GLU A 313 2.83 -2.54 7.43
N ALA A 314 4.06 -2.99 7.71
CA ALA A 314 4.66 -4.24 7.20
C ALA A 314 3.86 -5.52 7.53
N HIS A 315 2.90 -5.44 8.46
CA HIS A 315 1.95 -6.51 8.81
C HIS A 315 0.78 -6.65 7.83
N GLU A 316 0.55 -5.63 6.96
CA GLU A 316 -0.62 -5.60 6.09
C GLU A 316 -0.67 -6.77 5.11
N THR A 317 -1.83 -7.42 5.07
CA THR A 317 -2.06 -8.59 4.20
C THR A 317 -2.06 -8.26 2.72
N SER A 318 -2.31 -6.98 2.36
CA SER A 318 -2.26 -6.50 0.98
C SER A 318 -0.87 -6.59 0.34
N PHE A 319 0.19 -6.76 1.14
CA PHE A 319 1.53 -7.04 0.64
C PHE A 319 1.69 -8.44 0.05
N LYS A 320 0.74 -9.36 0.28
CA LYS A 320 0.70 -10.64 -0.42
C LYS A 320 -0.01 -10.49 -1.76
N GLN A 321 0.67 -10.83 -2.85
CA GLN A 321 0.06 -10.93 -4.17
C GLN A 321 -0.49 -12.33 -4.38
N GLU A 322 -1.77 -12.43 -4.74
CA GLU A 322 -2.47 -13.71 -4.93
C GLU A 322 -2.64 -14.09 -6.40
N ASP A 323 -2.61 -13.10 -7.30
CA ASP A 323 -2.77 -13.28 -8.74
C ASP A 323 -1.42 -13.24 -9.49
N GLY A 324 -1.30 -14.03 -10.54
CA GLY A 324 -0.09 -14.10 -11.36
C GLY A 324 1.10 -14.71 -10.63
N VAL A 325 2.21 -13.98 -10.54
CA VAL A 325 3.34 -14.37 -9.68
C VAL A 325 2.96 -14.11 -8.23
N ARG A 326 2.78 -15.17 -7.46
CA ARG A 326 2.41 -15.09 -6.05
C ARG A 326 3.65 -14.81 -5.22
N TYR A 327 3.70 -13.70 -4.50
CA TYR A 327 4.81 -13.33 -3.62
C TYR A 327 4.32 -12.48 -2.45
N HIS A 328 5.13 -12.41 -1.40
CA HIS A 328 4.93 -11.49 -0.29
C HIS A 328 5.94 -10.33 -0.39
N ALA A 329 5.44 -9.09 -0.52
CA ALA A 329 6.30 -7.94 -0.77
C ALA A 329 7.30 -7.66 0.35
N ARG A 330 6.94 -7.89 1.63
CA ARG A 330 7.87 -7.77 2.76
C ARG A 330 9.10 -8.66 2.56
N ASP A 331 8.90 -9.94 2.22
CA ASP A 331 9.98 -10.90 2.08
C ASP A 331 10.85 -10.57 0.85
N VAL A 332 10.22 -10.18 -0.26
CA VAL A 332 10.91 -9.70 -1.48
C VAL A 332 11.70 -8.41 -1.20
N ALA A 333 11.18 -7.51 -0.34
CA ALA A 333 11.89 -6.28 0.06
C ALA A 333 13.18 -6.60 0.81
N VAL A 334 13.14 -7.55 1.76
CA VAL A 334 14.32 -7.99 2.51
C VAL A 334 15.36 -8.61 1.58
N MET A 335 14.94 -9.48 0.67
CA MET A 335 15.85 -10.08 -0.32
C MET A 335 16.41 -9.04 -1.30
N ARG A 336 15.62 -8.04 -1.68
CA ARG A 336 16.13 -6.96 -2.50
C ARG A 336 17.22 -6.19 -1.77
N GLY A 337 17.02 -5.83 -0.52
CA GLY A 337 18.02 -5.16 0.28
C GLY A 337 19.30 -5.99 0.45
N LEU A 338 19.16 -7.29 0.63
CA LEU A 338 20.31 -8.20 0.67
C LEU A 338 21.12 -8.16 -0.65
N TYR A 339 20.46 -8.15 -1.80
CA TYR A 339 21.16 -8.10 -3.08
C TYR A 339 21.72 -6.71 -3.40
N GLU A 340 21.06 -5.64 -2.99
CA GLU A 340 21.55 -4.25 -3.14
C GLU A 340 22.57 -3.86 -2.06
N GLN A 341 22.74 -4.66 -0.97
CA GLN A 341 23.59 -4.39 0.20
C GLN A 341 23.20 -3.07 0.88
N ILE A 342 21.91 -2.93 1.23
CA ILE A 342 21.35 -1.71 1.82
C ILE A 342 20.48 -2.02 3.03
N PRO A 343 20.29 -1.05 3.95
CA PRO A 343 19.37 -1.20 5.07
C PRO A 343 17.91 -1.26 4.63
N ILE A 344 17.10 -1.96 5.45
CA ILE A 344 15.66 -2.11 5.25
C ILE A 344 14.96 -1.84 6.56
N ILE A 345 13.90 -1.03 6.51
CA ILE A 345 13.06 -0.70 7.66
C ILE A 345 11.67 -1.31 7.46
N LEU A 346 11.31 -2.25 8.31
CA LEU A 346 9.96 -2.82 8.39
C LEU A 346 9.22 -2.12 9.53
N ALA A 347 8.39 -1.11 9.23
CA ALA A 347 7.67 -0.35 10.23
C ALA A 347 6.28 -0.94 10.48
N SER A 348 5.90 -1.12 11.74
CA SER A 348 4.58 -1.66 12.12
C SER A 348 4.21 -1.26 13.53
N ALA A 349 2.90 -1.12 13.80
CA ALA A 349 2.36 -1.02 15.16
C ALA A 349 1.97 -2.39 15.73
N THR A 350 1.79 -3.37 14.85
CA THR A 350 1.39 -4.73 15.19
C THR A 350 2.17 -5.71 14.32
N PRO A 351 3.48 -5.89 14.56
CA PRO A 351 4.34 -6.69 13.72
C PRO A 351 3.81 -8.11 13.51
N ALA A 352 3.99 -8.62 12.29
CA ALA A 352 3.65 -10.01 11.98
C ALA A 352 4.54 -10.97 12.78
N ILE A 353 3.99 -12.13 13.13
CA ILE A 353 4.68 -13.16 13.92
C ILE A 353 6.01 -13.56 13.28
N GLU A 354 6.06 -13.64 11.93
CA GLU A 354 7.31 -13.94 11.21
C GLU A 354 8.38 -12.86 11.42
N SER A 355 7.99 -11.59 11.45
CA SER A 355 8.95 -10.49 11.68
C SER A 355 9.50 -10.54 13.11
N ARG A 356 8.65 -10.83 14.10
CA ARG A 356 9.07 -11.03 15.49
C ARG A 356 10.00 -12.23 15.63
N HIS A 357 9.67 -13.34 14.96
CA HIS A 357 10.54 -14.51 14.95
C HIS A 357 11.91 -14.20 14.35
N GLN A 358 12.01 -13.41 13.29
CA GLN A 358 13.30 -13.00 12.73
C GLN A 358 14.11 -12.14 13.71
N VAL A 359 13.48 -11.32 14.55
CA VAL A 359 14.15 -10.62 15.65
C VAL A 359 14.68 -11.60 16.69
N GLU A 360 13.87 -12.59 17.12
CA GLU A 360 14.28 -13.63 18.07
C GLU A 360 15.46 -14.46 17.57
N GLN A 361 15.55 -14.70 16.26
CA GLN A 361 16.67 -15.39 15.62
C GLN A 361 17.90 -14.49 15.41
N GLY A 362 17.82 -13.19 15.74
CA GLY A 362 18.91 -12.23 15.55
C GLY A 362 19.14 -11.82 14.08
N ASN A 363 18.19 -12.15 13.19
CA ASN A 363 18.27 -11.76 11.78
C ASN A 363 17.80 -10.33 11.54
N TYR A 364 16.90 -9.79 12.38
CA TYR A 364 16.45 -8.40 12.34
C TYR A 364 16.81 -7.70 13.65
N GLU A 365 17.21 -6.45 13.56
CA GLU A 365 17.37 -5.57 14.73
C GLU A 365 16.03 -4.95 15.10
N LEU A 366 15.66 -5.06 16.39
CA LEU A 366 14.44 -4.46 16.92
C LEU A 366 14.71 -3.02 17.35
N LEU A 367 13.89 -2.10 16.86
CA LEU A 367 13.83 -0.70 17.29
C LEU A 367 12.43 -0.41 17.81
N GLU A 368 12.31 0.08 19.04
CA GLU A 368 11.02 0.25 19.70
C GLU A 368 10.67 1.71 19.95
N LEU A 369 9.41 2.07 19.68
CA LEU A 369 8.80 3.36 20.01
C LEU A 369 7.56 3.10 20.88
N PRO A 370 7.73 2.89 22.18
CA PRO A 370 6.67 2.40 23.07
C PRO A 370 5.63 3.48 23.40
N ALA A 371 5.96 4.76 23.25
CA ALA A 371 5.09 5.87 23.62
C ALA A 371 4.48 6.57 22.39
N ARG A 372 3.29 7.12 22.55
CA ARG A 372 2.70 8.05 21.58
C ARG A 372 3.42 9.40 21.62
N PHE A 373 3.56 10.02 20.46
CA PHE A 373 4.10 11.38 20.39
C PHE A 373 3.21 12.38 21.13
N GLY A 374 3.80 13.38 21.79
CA GLY A 374 3.07 14.44 22.50
C GLY A 374 2.45 14.03 23.84
N GLY A 375 2.83 12.86 24.40
CA GLY A 375 2.37 12.43 25.72
C GLY A 375 0.94 11.87 25.75
N ALA A 376 0.31 11.64 24.59
CA ALA A 376 -1.00 11.01 24.52
C ALA A 376 -0.92 9.57 25.06
N THR A 377 -1.83 9.22 25.97
CA THR A 377 -1.91 7.87 26.55
C THR A 377 -2.55 6.88 25.58
N MET A 378 -2.21 5.59 25.70
CA MET A 378 -2.97 4.54 25.04
C MET A 378 -4.41 4.53 25.58
N PRO A 379 -5.40 4.22 24.74
CA PRO A 379 -6.78 4.12 25.21
C PRO A 379 -6.93 2.96 26.17
N ASP A 380 -7.86 3.10 27.10
CA ASP A 380 -8.28 2.00 27.97
C ASP A 380 -9.14 1.02 27.15
N ILE A 381 -8.77 -0.26 27.17
CA ILE A 381 -9.46 -1.32 26.41
C ILE A 381 -10.15 -2.26 27.38
N GLU A 382 -11.47 -2.35 27.27
CA GLU A 382 -12.32 -3.21 28.09
C GLU A 382 -13.04 -4.25 27.22
N ALA A 383 -12.99 -5.51 27.65
CA ALA A 383 -13.76 -6.58 27.01
C ALA A 383 -15.16 -6.66 27.65
N LEU A 384 -16.22 -6.49 26.84
CA LEU A 384 -17.60 -6.68 27.26
C LEU A 384 -18.03 -8.12 26.99
N ASP A 385 -18.30 -8.86 28.05
CA ASP A 385 -18.82 -10.24 27.98
C ASP A 385 -20.30 -10.23 27.58
N LEU A 386 -20.57 -10.56 26.32
CA LEU A 386 -21.94 -10.64 25.78
C LEU A 386 -22.83 -11.73 26.42
N THR A 387 -22.27 -12.56 27.31
CA THR A 387 -23.06 -13.51 28.12
C THR A 387 -23.57 -12.89 29.42
N ALA A 388 -22.91 -11.85 29.90
CA ALA A 388 -23.27 -11.09 31.09
C ALA A 388 -23.97 -9.76 30.75
N ASP A 389 -23.45 -9.03 29.75
CA ASP A 389 -23.99 -7.77 29.23
C ASP A 389 -24.72 -8.05 27.90
N VAL A 390 -25.88 -8.70 28.02
CA VAL A 390 -26.64 -9.26 26.89
C VAL A 390 -27.35 -8.17 26.11
N PRO A 391 -27.11 -8.01 24.78
CA PRO A 391 -27.90 -7.09 23.96
C PRO A 391 -29.40 -7.41 23.99
N GLU A 392 -30.23 -6.41 23.80
CA GLU A 392 -31.68 -6.60 23.67
C GLU A 392 -32.00 -7.55 22.50
N ARG A 393 -33.15 -8.21 22.59
CA ARG A 393 -33.55 -9.18 21.53
C ARG A 393 -33.66 -8.50 20.18
N GLY A 394 -32.82 -8.91 19.25
CA GLY A 394 -32.74 -8.33 17.90
C GLY A 394 -31.72 -7.21 17.72
N SER A 395 -31.07 -6.79 18.79
CA SER A 395 -29.99 -5.81 18.83
C SER A 395 -28.61 -6.48 18.88
N TRP A 396 -27.57 -5.70 18.53
CA TRP A 396 -26.19 -6.13 18.47
C TRP A 396 -25.29 -5.42 19.48
N LEU A 397 -25.73 -4.23 19.93
CA LEU A 397 -24.97 -3.41 20.87
C LEU A 397 -25.31 -3.78 22.30
N ALA A 398 -24.30 -4.09 23.09
CA ALA A 398 -24.45 -4.34 24.53
C ALA A 398 -24.89 -3.08 25.25
N PRO A 399 -25.69 -3.19 26.33
CA PRO A 399 -26.17 -2.04 27.11
C PRO A 399 -25.06 -1.09 27.57
N THR A 400 -23.92 -1.62 28.02
CA THR A 400 -22.75 -0.83 28.41
C THR A 400 -22.21 0.00 27.23
N LEU A 401 -22.13 -0.58 26.03
CA LEU A 401 -21.66 0.16 24.83
C LEU A 401 -22.69 1.22 24.42
N VAL A 402 -24.00 0.93 24.50
CA VAL A 402 -25.07 1.90 24.22
C VAL A 402 -24.95 3.09 25.15
N HIS A 403 -24.77 2.85 26.47
CA HIS A 403 -24.60 3.92 27.46
C HIS A 403 -23.32 4.76 27.16
N ALA A 404 -22.22 4.12 26.79
CA ALA A 404 -21.00 4.83 26.44
C ALA A 404 -21.17 5.71 25.19
N LEU A 405 -21.97 5.27 24.20
CA LEU A 405 -22.32 6.07 23.03
C LEU A 405 -23.15 7.29 23.39
N GLU A 406 -24.12 7.13 24.33
CA GLU A 406 -24.95 8.21 24.83
C GLU A 406 -24.10 9.28 25.53
N GLU A 407 -23.25 8.86 26.49
CA GLU A 407 -22.32 9.77 27.18
C GLU A 407 -21.42 10.54 26.20
N ASN A 408 -20.95 9.87 25.13
CA ASN A 408 -20.07 10.48 24.13
C ASN A 408 -20.81 11.54 23.30
N LEU A 409 -22.08 11.26 22.93
CA LEU A 409 -22.94 12.20 22.23
C LEU A 409 -23.21 13.44 23.08
N GLU A 410 -23.48 13.26 24.39
CA GLU A 410 -23.67 14.37 25.34
C GLU A 410 -22.43 15.27 25.43
N LYS A 411 -21.23 14.68 25.39
CA LYS A 411 -19.95 15.39 25.38
C LYS A 411 -19.62 16.01 24.03
N ARG A 412 -20.41 15.76 22.98
CA ARG A 412 -20.16 16.13 21.58
C ARG A 412 -18.83 15.57 21.07
N GLU A 413 -18.54 14.35 21.47
CA GLU A 413 -17.38 13.60 21.04
C GLU A 413 -17.80 12.53 20.02
N GLN A 414 -16.84 12.13 19.18
CA GLN A 414 -17.10 11.20 18.09
C GLN A 414 -16.87 9.75 18.53
N SER A 415 -17.68 8.86 17.98
CA SER A 415 -17.60 7.42 18.25
C SER A 415 -17.45 6.62 16.97
N LEU A 416 -16.69 5.52 17.04
CA LEU A 416 -16.51 4.57 15.96
C LEU A 416 -17.02 3.18 16.39
N LEU A 417 -17.97 2.64 15.65
CA LEU A 417 -18.39 1.24 15.74
C LEU A 417 -17.70 0.43 14.64
N PHE A 418 -16.81 -0.44 15.04
CA PHE A 418 -15.99 -1.24 14.15
C PHE A 418 -16.52 -2.67 14.04
N LEU A 419 -16.70 -3.12 12.79
CA LEU A 419 -17.00 -4.51 12.48
C LEU A 419 -15.78 -5.18 11.85
N ASN A 420 -15.27 -6.21 12.53
CA ASN A 420 -14.17 -7.03 12.03
C ASN A 420 -14.66 -8.05 11.00
N ARG A 421 -15.23 -7.57 9.87
CA ARG A 421 -15.78 -8.45 8.85
C ARG A 421 -15.07 -8.33 7.51
N ARG A 422 -14.48 -9.43 7.05
CA ARG A 422 -14.09 -9.63 5.66
C ARG A 422 -15.09 -10.57 4.98
N GLY A 423 -15.79 -10.10 3.94
CA GLY A 423 -16.56 -10.92 3.02
C GLY A 423 -18.08 -10.97 3.26
N PHE A 424 -18.80 -11.17 2.17
CA PHE A 424 -20.25 -11.14 2.00
C PHE A 424 -21.00 -12.38 2.55
N ALA A 425 -20.32 -13.31 3.22
CA ALA A 425 -20.94 -14.57 3.60
C ALA A 425 -21.45 -14.52 5.05
N PRO A 426 -22.76 -14.43 5.28
CA PRO A 426 -23.31 -14.45 6.62
C PRO A 426 -23.10 -15.82 7.27
N LEU A 427 -22.47 -15.84 8.44
CA LEU A 427 -22.42 -17.04 9.29
C LEU A 427 -23.84 -17.43 9.70
N THR A 428 -24.10 -18.72 9.87
CA THR A 428 -25.38 -19.18 10.37
C THR A 428 -25.29 -19.48 11.86
N LEU A 429 -26.08 -18.75 12.64
CA LEU A 429 -26.14 -18.94 14.11
C LEU A 429 -27.57 -19.06 14.61
N CYS A 430 -27.71 -19.66 15.78
CA CYS A 430 -28.97 -19.73 16.51
C CYS A 430 -29.23 -18.41 17.26
N ARG A 431 -30.40 -17.80 17.04
CA ARG A 431 -30.81 -16.57 17.75
C ARG A 431 -31.01 -16.78 19.25
N THR A 432 -31.38 -18.00 19.64
CA THR A 432 -31.76 -18.32 21.01
C THR A 432 -30.56 -18.57 21.91
N CYS A 433 -29.59 -19.39 21.47
CA CYS A 433 -28.44 -19.76 22.29
C CYS A 433 -27.09 -19.21 21.76
N GLY A 434 -27.08 -18.58 20.58
CA GLY A 434 -25.86 -18.07 19.97
C GLY A 434 -24.98 -19.14 19.31
N HIS A 435 -25.39 -20.42 19.31
CA HIS A 435 -24.62 -21.50 18.71
C HIS A 435 -24.42 -21.23 17.22
N ARG A 436 -23.19 -21.36 16.75
CA ARG A 436 -22.78 -21.24 15.33
C ARG A 436 -22.69 -22.63 14.72
N ILE A 437 -23.16 -22.78 13.51
CA ILE A 437 -23.15 -24.09 12.85
C ILE A 437 -21.74 -24.44 12.38
N ASP A 438 -21.16 -25.46 12.99
CA ASP A 438 -19.84 -25.99 12.64
C ASP A 438 -19.89 -26.93 11.45
N CYS A 439 -18.79 -26.97 10.70
CA CYS A 439 -18.63 -27.94 9.63
C CYS A 439 -18.34 -29.34 10.21
N PRO A 440 -19.10 -30.36 9.84
CA PRO A 440 -18.86 -31.72 10.37
C PRO A 440 -17.55 -32.34 9.89
N ASN A 441 -16.91 -31.80 8.83
CA ASN A 441 -15.66 -32.33 8.27
C ASN A 441 -14.41 -31.56 8.74
N CYS A 442 -14.58 -30.36 9.27
CA CYS A 442 -13.51 -29.54 9.82
C CYS A 442 -14.12 -28.54 10.83
N THR A 443 -13.30 -27.86 11.62
CA THR A 443 -13.76 -26.96 12.69
C THR A 443 -14.17 -25.57 12.20
N ALA A 444 -14.29 -25.34 10.88
CA ALA A 444 -14.72 -24.06 10.32
C ALA A 444 -16.24 -23.90 10.38
N TRP A 445 -16.70 -22.68 10.54
CA TRP A 445 -18.13 -22.38 10.55
C TRP A 445 -18.75 -22.44 9.16
N MET A 446 -20.01 -22.87 9.12
CA MET A 446 -20.79 -22.96 7.90
C MET A 446 -21.39 -21.61 7.52
N VAL A 447 -21.41 -21.33 6.23
CA VAL A 447 -21.90 -20.11 5.63
C VAL A 447 -23.14 -20.37 4.81
N GLU A 448 -24.20 -19.59 5.00
CA GLU A 448 -25.39 -19.69 4.18
C GLU A 448 -25.23 -19.04 2.81
N HIS A 449 -25.43 -19.81 1.76
CA HIS A 449 -25.56 -19.31 0.39
C HIS A 449 -27.04 -19.08 0.05
N ARG A 450 -27.49 -17.85 0.13
CA ARG A 450 -28.91 -17.45 -0.04
C ARG A 450 -29.54 -17.95 -1.36
N LEU A 451 -28.77 -17.95 -2.46
CA LEU A 451 -29.28 -18.40 -3.77
C LEU A 451 -29.57 -19.91 -3.81
N THR A 452 -28.84 -20.70 -3.06
CA THR A 452 -28.98 -22.15 -3.03
C THR A 452 -29.70 -22.67 -1.79
N ARG A 453 -29.94 -21.82 -0.77
CA ARG A 453 -30.46 -22.19 0.55
C ARG A 453 -29.73 -23.37 1.18
N ARG A 454 -28.38 -23.34 1.09
CA ARG A 454 -27.52 -24.38 1.64
C ARG A 454 -26.41 -23.74 2.46
N LEU A 455 -25.94 -24.48 3.46
CA LEU A 455 -24.72 -24.17 4.20
C LEU A 455 -23.53 -24.73 3.44
N ALA A 456 -22.50 -23.93 3.24
CA ALA A 456 -21.25 -24.37 2.64
C ALA A 456 -20.07 -24.01 3.55
N CYS A 457 -19.12 -24.91 3.67
CA CYS A 457 -17.85 -24.66 4.34
C CYS A 457 -16.84 -24.12 3.31
N HIS A 458 -16.39 -22.90 3.49
CA HIS A 458 -15.40 -22.29 2.60
C HIS A 458 -13.97 -22.83 2.81
N HIS A 459 -13.76 -23.64 3.86
CA HIS A 459 -12.46 -24.25 4.12
C HIS A 459 -12.29 -25.60 3.42
N CYS A 460 -13.24 -26.52 3.60
CA CYS A 460 -13.13 -27.88 3.04
C CYS A 460 -14.10 -28.17 1.89
N GLY A 461 -14.96 -27.21 1.51
CA GLY A 461 -15.95 -27.37 0.44
C GLY A 461 -17.19 -28.21 0.81
N HIS A 462 -17.33 -28.65 2.07
CA HIS A 462 -18.50 -29.40 2.52
C HIS A 462 -19.78 -28.57 2.36
N VAL A 463 -20.85 -29.18 1.87
CA VAL A 463 -22.16 -28.53 1.67
C VAL A 463 -23.27 -29.38 2.32
N MET A 464 -24.10 -28.73 3.13
CA MET A 464 -25.26 -29.39 3.78
C MET A 464 -26.51 -28.49 3.74
N PRO A 465 -27.72 -29.08 3.89
CA PRO A 465 -28.93 -28.29 4.06
C PRO A 465 -28.88 -27.50 5.40
N ILE A 466 -29.66 -26.41 5.48
CA ILE A 466 -29.85 -25.69 6.73
C ILE A 466 -30.66 -26.58 7.67
N PRO A 467 -30.18 -26.87 8.90
CA PRO A 467 -30.98 -27.63 9.88
C PRO A 467 -32.29 -26.92 10.21
N GLU A 468 -33.38 -27.66 10.40
CA GLU A 468 -34.67 -27.09 10.82
C GLU A 468 -34.66 -26.64 12.30
N LYS A 469 -33.80 -27.26 13.13
CA LYS A 469 -33.64 -26.99 14.55
C LYS A 469 -32.17 -26.68 14.87
N CYS A 470 -31.97 -25.86 15.87
CA CYS A 470 -30.61 -25.65 16.39
C CYS A 470 -30.05 -26.97 16.95
N PRO A 471 -28.85 -27.42 16.54
CA PRO A 471 -28.26 -28.67 17.04
C PRO A 471 -27.90 -28.58 18.53
N GLU A 472 -27.72 -27.41 19.10
CA GLU A 472 -27.33 -27.21 20.50
C GLU A 472 -28.55 -27.08 21.44
N CYS A 473 -29.48 -26.15 21.14
CA CYS A 473 -30.61 -25.90 22.04
C CYS A 473 -31.95 -26.48 21.57
N GLY A 474 -32.01 -27.04 20.35
CA GLY A 474 -33.21 -27.69 19.78
C GLY A 474 -34.29 -26.70 19.33
N ASP A 475 -34.07 -25.41 19.40
CA ASP A 475 -35.07 -24.40 19.02
C ASP A 475 -35.30 -24.40 17.50
N GLU A 476 -36.58 -24.39 17.11
CA GLU A 476 -37.01 -24.41 15.71
C GLU A 476 -36.98 -23.00 15.12
N ASP A 477 -36.72 -22.86 13.82
CA ASP A 477 -36.68 -21.59 13.10
C ASP A 477 -35.73 -20.50 13.73
N SER A 478 -34.82 -20.96 14.58
CA SER A 478 -33.89 -20.08 15.30
C SER A 478 -32.59 -19.80 14.54
N LEU A 479 -32.31 -20.60 13.49
CA LEU A 479 -31.10 -20.45 12.68
C LEU A 479 -31.25 -19.34 11.66
N VAL A 480 -30.41 -18.35 11.78
CA VAL A 480 -30.40 -17.20 10.87
C VAL A 480 -29.02 -16.98 10.31
N ALA A 481 -29.01 -16.59 9.04
CA ALA A 481 -27.81 -16.07 8.42
C ALA A 481 -27.46 -14.74 9.10
N CYS A 482 -26.54 -14.79 10.04
CA CYS A 482 -26.17 -13.68 10.88
C CYS A 482 -24.70 -13.29 10.72
N GLY A 483 -24.54 -12.11 10.87
CA GLY A 483 -23.44 -11.25 11.18
C GLY A 483 -24.03 -9.87 11.08
N PRO A 484 -23.77 -8.97 12.04
CA PRO A 484 -24.20 -7.60 11.85
C PRO A 484 -23.61 -7.09 10.55
N GLY A 485 -24.45 -6.77 9.57
CA GLY A 485 -24.02 -5.96 8.43
C GLY A 485 -23.81 -4.53 8.94
N VAL A 486 -22.91 -3.78 8.34
CA VAL A 486 -22.69 -2.36 8.70
C VAL A 486 -24.00 -1.58 8.66
N GLU A 487 -24.87 -1.89 7.70
CA GLU A 487 -26.19 -1.28 7.57
C GLU A 487 -27.10 -1.56 8.79
N ARG A 488 -27.10 -2.80 9.29
CA ARG A 488 -27.93 -3.15 10.45
C ARG A 488 -27.49 -2.47 11.73
N ILE A 489 -26.17 -2.36 11.94
CA ILE A 489 -25.64 -1.60 13.08
C ILE A 489 -26.00 -0.13 12.93
N CYS A 490 -25.88 0.43 11.72
CA CYS A 490 -26.26 1.81 11.46
C CYS A 490 -27.76 2.06 11.70
N ASP A 491 -28.62 1.11 11.31
CA ASP A 491 -30.07 1.19 11.54
C ASP A 491 -30.39 1.11 13.04
N GLU A 492 -29.70 0.25 13.80
CA GLU A 492 -29.84 0.16 15.26
C GLU A 492 -29.40 1.47 15.93
N VAL A 493 -28.25 2.03 15.54
CA VAL A 493 -27.77 3.33 16.04
C VAL A 493 -28.76 4.45 15.75
N LYS A 494 -29.36 4.49 14.54
CA LYS A 494 -30.38 5.49 14.20
C LYS A 494 -31.68 5.34 15.00
N MET A 495 -32.04 4.11 15.36
CA MET A 495 -33.20 3.87 16.23
C MET A 495 -32.92 4.32 17.65
N LEU A 496 -31.75 4.04 18.20
CA LEU A 496 -31.34 4.41 19.54
C LEU A 496 -31.07 5.91 19.68
N PHE A 497 -30.44 6.51 18.67
CA PHE A 497 -29.99 7.90 18.65
C PHE A 497 -30.48 8.65 17.40
N PRO A 498 -31.80 8.96 17.27
CA PRO A 498 -32.36 9.57 16.06
C PRO A 498 -31.77 10.93 15.68
N ALA A 499 -31.23 11.66 16.68
CA ALA A 499 -30.62 12.97 16.49
C ALA A 499 -29.12 12.90 16.09
N ALA A 500 -28.48 11.72 16.20
CA ALA A 500 -27.08 11.57 15.90
C ALA A 500 -26.82 11.52 14.39
N ARG A 501 -25.80 12.22 13.93
CA ARG A 501 -25.35 12.23 12.54
C ARG A 501 -24.45 11.02 12.32
N THR A 502 -24.96 10.02 11.63
CA THR A 502 -24.27 8.74 11.41
C THR A 502 -23.71 8.62 10.01
N ALA A 503 -22.53 8.02 9.87
CA ALA A 503 -21.91 7.70 8.59
C ALA A 503 -21.51 6.22 8.51
N ILE A 504 -21.67 5.63 7.31
CA ILE A 504 -21.19 4.27 7.00
C ILE A 504 -19.91 4.37 6.17
N VAL A 505 -18.87 3.68 6.64
CA VAL A 505 -17.54 3.66 6.00
C VAL A 505 -17.12 2.24 5.65
N THR A 506 -17.26 1.91 4.37
CA THR A 506 -16.88 0.61 3.78
C THR A 506 -16.16 0.84 2.46
N SER A 507 -15.55 -0.21 1.89
CA SER A 507 -14.98 -0.16 0.53
C SER A 507 -15.99 0.26 -0.55
N ASP A 508 -17.27 -0.03 -0.33
CA ASP A 508 -18.33 0.28 -1.28
C ASP A 508 -18.84 1.72 -1.16
N THR A 509 -18.71 2.34 0.03
CA THR A 509 -19.11 3.74 0.26
C THR A 509 -18.00 4.71 -0.05
N ILE A 510 -16.73 4.34 0.19
CA ILE A 510 -15.53 5.13 -0.09
C ILE A 510 -14.73 4.47 -1.20
N TRP A 511 -15.22 4.57 -2.41
CA TRP A 511 -14.59 3.95 -3.60
C TRP A 511 -13.68 4.89 -4.39
N SER A 512 -13.55 6.16 -4.00
CA SER A 512 -12.67 7.12 -4.68
C SER A 512 -11.88 7.97 -3.67
N PRO A 513 -10.67 8.45 -4.05
CA PRO A 513 -9.88 9.36 -3.21
C PRO A 513 -10.66 10.60 -2.76
N GLN A 514 -11.48 11.18 -3.65
CA GLN A 514 -12.29 12.36 -3.33
C GLN A 514 -13.28 12.09 -2.20
N ARG A 515 -13.99 10.96 -2.23
CA ARG A 515 -14.92 10.60 -1.14
C ARG A 515 -14.21 10.32 0.18
N ALA A 516 -12.97 9.81 0.10
CA ALA A 516 -12.16 9.64 1.29
C ALA A 516 -11.79 11.00 1.91
N ALA A 517 -11.38 11.98 1.07
CA ALA A 517 -11.11 13.34 1.51
C ALA A 517 -12.36 14.01 2.10
N ASP A 518 -13.50 13.96 1.40
CA ASP A 518 -14.77 14.51 1.87
C ASP A 518 -15.19 13.92 3.24
N PHE A 519 -14.94 12.64 3.47
CA PHE A 519 -15.22 11.99 4.76
C PHE A 519 -14.30 12.51 5.86
N VAL A 520 -13.01 12.68 5.58
CA VAL A 520 -12.04 13.22 6.54
C VAL A 520 -12.43 14.65 6.93
N ASP A 521 -12.73 15.50 5.97
CA ASP A 521 -13.16 16.87 6.19
C ASP A 521 -14.41 16.94 7.09
N GLN A 522 -15.38 16.03 6.86
CA GLN A 522 -16.60 15.96 7.68
C GLN A 522 -16.31 15.48 9.11
N MET A 523 -15.36 14.56 9.29
CA MET A 523 -14.94 14.11 10.61
C MET A 523 -14.20 15.22 11.38
N GLU A 524 -13.26 15.89 10.73
CA GLU A 524 -12.52 17.01 11.34
C GLU A 524 -13.42 18.21 11.67
N ALA A 525 -14.37 18.50 10.81
CA ALA A 525 -15.36 19.55 11.05
C ALA A 525 -16.42 19.18 12.12
N GLY A 526 -16.40 17.96 12.66
CA GLY A 526 -17.37 17.48 13.64
C GLY A 526 -18.79 17.36 13.08
N VAL A 527 -18.94 17.13 11.77
CA VAL A 527 -20.25 16.95 11.13
C VAL A 527 -20.80 15.55 11.37
N ILE A 528 -19.96 14.57 11.67
CA ILE A 528 -20.34 13.18 11.97
C ILE A 528 -20.14 12.91 13.45
N ASP A 529 -21.14 12.32 14.11
CA ASP A 529 -21.10 11.96 15.53
C ASP A 529 -20.72 10.49 15.73
N ILE A 530 -21.30 9.58 14.92
CA ILE A 530 -21.04 8.14 15.00
C ILE A 530 -20.71 7.59 13.62
N VAL A 531 -19.55 6.95 13.52
CA VAL A 531 -19.12 6.21 12.33
C VAL A 531 -19.35 4.73 12.54
N VAL A 532 -19.98 4.05 11.59
CA VAL A 532 -20.07 2.59 11.55
C VAL A 532 -19.25 2.09 10.36
N GLY A 533 -18.22 1.27 10.61
CA GLY A 533 -17.32 0.92 9.52
C GLY A 533 -16.53 -0.37 9.69
N THR A 534 -15.82 -0.71 8.62
CA THR A 534 -14.89 -1.83 8.54
C THR A 534 -13.45 -1.33 8.43
N GLN A 535 -12.54 -2.14 7.94
CA GLN A 535 -11.08 -1.88 7.88
C GLN A 535 -10.66 -0.52 7.30
N LEU A 536 -11.50 0.12 6.48
CA LEU A 536 -11.12 1.40 5.86
C LEU A 536 -10.91 2.51 6.89
N VAL A 537 -11.67 2.49 8.00
CA VAL A 537 -11.56 3.48 9.08
C VAL A 537 -10.27 3.33 9.89
N THR A 538 -9.59 2.18 9.78
CA THR A 538 -8.37 1.90 10.53
C THR A 538 -7.12 2.56 9.95
N LYS A 539 -7.17 3.12 8.73
CA LYS A 539 -5.99 3.49 7.95
C LYS A 539 -5.79 5.00 7.80
N GLY A 540 -4.63 5.49 8.21
CA GLY A 540 -4.03 6.76 7.79
C GLY A 540 -4.60 8.06 8.38
N TYR A 541 -5.82 8.10 8.90
CA TYR A 541 -6.48 9.33 9.32
C TYR A 541 -6.34 9.62 10.83
N HIS A 542 -6.35 10.89 11.17
CA HIS A 542 -6.30 11.38 12.54
C HIS A 542 -7.59 12.14 12.84
N PHE A 543 -8.35 11.69 13.85
CA PHE A 543 -9.60 12.31 14.27
C PHE A 543 -9.49 12.75 15.74
N PRO A 544 -9.22 14.04 16.01
CA PRO A 544 -8.96 14.54 17.37
C PRO A 544 -10.12 14.33 18.34
N ASN A 545 -11.36 14.35 17.85
CA ASN A 545 -12.56 14.19 18.65
C ASN A 545 -13.06 12.73 18.77
N LEU A 546 -12.36 11.77 18.18
CA LEU A 546 -12.70 10.35 18.28
C LEU A 546 -12.17 9.79 19.60
N THR A 547 -13.05 9.69 20.59
CA THR A 547 -12.70 9.25 21.96
C THR A 547 -13.27 7.88 22.33
N LEU A 548 -14.26 7.37 21.58
CA LEU A 548 -14.86 6.06 21.80
C LEU A 548 -14.74 5.16 20.58
N VAL A 549 -14.28 3.94 20.80
CA VAL A 549 -14.30 2.87 19.80
C VAL A 549 -15.04 1.66 20.38
N GLY A 550 -16.07 1.19 19.67
CA GLY A 550 -16.77 -0.04 19.97
C GLY A 550 -16.49 -1.11 18.91
N VAL A 551 -15.86 -2.22 19.29
CA VAL A 551 -15.72 -3.40 18.43
C VAL A 551 -16.96 -4.26 18.62
N VAL A 552 -17.85 -4.31 17.62
CA VAL A 552 -19.20 -4.88 17.77
C VAL A 552 -19.19 -6.41 17.88
N ASP A 553 -18.27 -7.09 17.20
CA ASP A 553 -18.11 -8.54 17.31
C ASP A 553 -16.63 -8.89 17.11
N ALA A 554 -15.92 -9.15 18.19
CA ALA A 554 -14.51 -9.53 18.16
C ALA A 554 -14.31 -11.01 17.84
N ASP A 555 -15.33 -11.84 18.01
CA ASP A 555 -15.25 -13.29 17.83
C ASP A 555 -15.21 -13.67 16.33
N ILE A 556 -15.74 -12.79 15.47
CA ILE A 556 -15.63 -12.99 14.01
C ILE A 556 -14.15 -13.00 13.63
N GLY A 557 -13.66 -14.16 13.24
CA GLY A 557 -12.29 -14.38 12.82
C GLY A 557 -11.37 -15.01 13.88
N LEU A 558 -11.79 -15.15 15.15
CA LEU A 558 -11.02 -15.90 16.15
C LEU A 558 -11.16 -17.41 15.96
N GLU A 559 -12.29 -17.86 15.50
CA GLU A 559 -12.57 -19.26 15.21
C GLU A 559 -12.82 -19.42 13.70
N GLY A 560 -12.15 -20.35 13.07
CA GLY A 560 -12.26 -20.65 11.64
C GLY A 560 -11.00 -21.30 11.11
N GLY A 561 -11.08 -21.94 9.96
CA GLY A 561 -9.96 -22.67 9.36
C GLY A 561 -8.75 -21.84 8.91
N ASP A 562 -8.73 -20.54 9.14
CA ASP A 562 -7.57 -19.68 8.85
C ASP A 562 -6.60 -19.70 10.03
N LEU A 563 -5.42 -20.29 9.84
CA LEU A 563 -4.36 -20.37 10.85
C LEU A 563 -3.90 -19.00 11.39
N ARG A 564 -4.16 -17.92 10.65
CA ARG A 564 -3.80 -16.54 11.02
C ARG A 564 -4.97 -15.72 11.54
N ALA A 565 -6.12 -16.34 11.75
CA ALA A 565 -7.33 -15.63 12.17
C ALA A 565 -7.10 -14.83 13.46
N ALA A 566 -6.49 -15.45 14.46
CA ALA A 566 -6.18 -14.83 15.75
C ALA A 566 -5.21 -13.64 15.60
N GLU A 567 -4.11 -13.82 14.87
CA GLU A 567 -3.13 -12.76 14.58
C GLU A 567 -3.79 -11.57 13.88
N ARG A 568 -4.58 -11.83 12.85
CA ARG A 568 -5.24 -10.77 12.07
C ARG A 568 -6.29 -10.03 12.89
N SER A 569 -7.06 -10.74 13.72
CA SER A 569 -8.04 -10.12 14.61
C SER A 569 -7.35 -9.23 15.63
N PHE A 570 -6.27 -9.70 16.26
CA PHE A 570 -5.45 -8.88 17.14
C PHE A 570 -4.96 -7.61 16.44
N GLN A 571 -4.34 -7.74 15.28
CA GLN A 571 -3.78 -6.61 14.52
C GLN A 571 -4.86 -5.58 14.16
N GLN A 572 -6.02 -6.02 13.71
CA GLN A 572 -7.12 -5.13 13.32
C GLN A 572 -7.73 -4.41 14.52
N ILE A 573 -8.00 -5.13 15.62
CA ILE A 573 -8.57 -4.54 16.82
C ILE A 573 -7.57 -3.58 17.47
N ALA A 574 -6.31 -3.96 17.59
CA ALA A 574 -5.27 -3.07 18.14
C ALA A 574 -5.09 -1.80 17.30
N GLN A 575 -5.16 -1.89 15.96
CA GLN A 575 -5.11 -0.72 15.09
C GLN A 575 -6.31 0.21 15.26
N VAL A 576 -7.51 -0.35 15.33
CA VAL A 576 -8.71 0.46 15.50
C VAL A 576 -8.79 1.05 16.90
N ALA A 577 -8.39 0.30 17.93
CA ALA A 577 -8.25 0.80 19.29
C ALA A 577 -7.29 2.00 19.35
N GLY A 578 -6.17 1.89 18.64
CA GLY A 578 -5.21 2.99 18.50
C GLY A 578 -5.76 4.26 17.86
N ARG A 579 -7.01 4.31 17.39
CA ARG A 579 -7.65 5.53 16.87
C ARG A 579 -8.29 6.37 17.96
N ALA A 580 -8.70 5.76 19.07
CA ALA A 580 -9.30 6.49 20.18
C ALA A 580 -8.24 7.32 20.95
N GLY A 581 -8.61 8.53 21.35
CA GLY A 581 -7.82 9.34 22.27
C GLY A 581 -6.46 9.76 21.76
N ARG A 582 -6.36 10.32 20.56
CA ARG A 582 -5.09 10.76 19.94
C ARG A 582 -4.69 12.21 20.24
N ALA A 583 -5.51 12.93 20.97
CA ALA A 583 -5.24 14.31 21.39
C ALA A 583 -5.17 14.37 22.93
N GLU A 584 -5.52 15.49 23.50
CA GLU A 584 -5.54 15.69 24.96
C GLU A 584 -6.62 14.88 25.69
N LYS A 585 -7.58 14.27 24.94
CA LYS A 585 -8.70 13.53 25.51
C LYS A 585 -8.37 12.04 25.63
N PRO A 586 -8.62 11.40 26.78
CA PRO A 586 -8.43 9.97 26.93
C PRO A 586 -9.40 9.18 26.04
N GLY A 587 -8.89 8.12 25.40
CA GLY A 587 -9.70 7.23 24.59
C GLY A 587 -10.23 6.04 25.38
N ARG A 588 -11.43 5.58 25.05
CA ARG A 588 -12.04 4.35 25.58
C ARG A 588 -12.34 3.39 24.44
N VAL A 589 -12.10 2.11 24.66
CA VAL A 589 -12.35 1.06 23.67
C VAL A 589 -13.12 -0.08 24.33
N TYR A 590 -14.29 -0.39 23.79
CA TYR A 590 -15.07 -1.54 24.20
C TYR A 590 -15.01 -2.63 23.14
N VAL A 591 -14.66 -3.84 23.58
CA VAL A 591 -14.55 -5.02 22.72
C VAL A 591 -15.63 -6.03 23.09
N GLN A 592 -16.73 -6.07 22.35
CA GLN A 592 -17.80 -7.02 22.57
C GLN A 592 -17.38 -8.43 22.14
N THR A 593 -17.47 -9.40 23.03
CA THR A 593 -17.06 -10.79 22.82
C THR A 593 -17.87 -11.76 23.68
N ARG A 594 -18.09 -12.98 23.19
CA ARG A 594 -18.60 -14.11 23.98
C ARG A 594 -17.47 -14.95 24.58
N MET A 595 -16.23 -14.63 24.21
CA MET A 595 -15.01 -15.34 24.63
C MET A 595 -14.02 -14.41 25.32
N PRO A 596 -14.39 -13.77 26.46
CA PRO A 596 -13.54 -12.77 27.11
C PRO A 596 -12.19 -13.35 27.57
N ASN A 597 -12.13 -14.66 27.81
CA ASN A 597 -10.91 -15.36 28.23
C ASN A 597 -10.05 -15.86 27.05
N ALA A 598 -10.44 -15.62 25.81
CA ALA A 598 -9.60 -16.00 24.66
C ALA A 598 -8.23 -15.29 24.74
N PRO A 599 -7.11 -16.01 24.46
CA PRO A 599 -5.76 -15.43 24.55
C PRO A 599 -5.58 -14.14 23.79
N VAL A 600 -6.22 -14.02 22.63
CA VAL A 600 -6.20 -12.80 21.78
C VAL A 600 -6.88 -11.63 22.48
N ILE A 601 -8.04 -11.85 23.09
CA ILE A 601 -8.78 -10.81 23.83
C ILE A 601 -7.98 -10.40 25.06
N GLN A 602 -7.43 -11.36 25.79
CA GLN A 602 -6.58 -11.09 26.96
C GLN A 602 -5.29 -10.33 26.61
N ALA A 603 -4.75 -10.55 25.42
CA ALA A 603 -3.59 -9.80 24.94
C ALA A 603 -3.92 -8.36 24.51
N LEU A 604 -5.18 -8.09 24.12
CA LEU A 604 -5.62 -6.76 23.75
C LEU A 604 -5.89 -5.84 24.96
N ILE A 605 -6.34 -6.40 26.09
CA ILE A 605 -6.70 -5.66 27.30
C ILE A 605 -5.52 -5.50 28.30
N LYS A 606 -4.40 -6.15 28.05
CA LYS A 606 -3.15 -6.00 28.81
C LYS A 606 -2.30 -4.86 28.30
#